data_c6b22b39b4e3c7e5241b5428d13dccb2
#
_entry.id   c6b22b39b4e3c7e5241b5428d13dccb2
#
_cell.length_a   1.000
_cell.length_b   1.000
_cell.length_c   1.000
_cell.angle_alpha   90.00
_cell.angle_beta   90.00
_cell.angle_gamma   90.00
#
_symmetry.space_group_name_H-M   'P 1'
#
loop_
_entity.id
_entity.type
_entity.pdbx_description
1 polymer ?
#
loop_
_entity_poly.entity_id
_entity_poly.type
_entity_poly.pdbx_seq_one_letter_code
_entity_poly.pdbx_strand_id
1 'polypeptide(L)'
;MTPCPGTTVDAAGFIRANTEIAHPPACPEIRLWMATEVTPLWEATEATLECANLPPPYWAFCWAGGQALARHVLNTPALASGKRVLDFAAGCGVGAIAAARGWAARAEAAEIDPFAAAAIGLNAALNGVPVEVLCDDIVGAECRWDVVLAGDVCYERPMTEHIWPWLRRLAAAGATVLMADPGRAYLPKHGLLEVARYTVATSLELEDCTQREVAVYRIVG
;
A
#
# COMPACT_ATOMS: atom_id res chain seq x y z
N MET A 1 -5.73 33.53 -17.26
CA MET A 1 -6.29 33.09 -15.99
C MET A 1 -5.15 33.08 -14.97
N THR A 2 -5.24 33.91 -13.95
CA THR A 2 -4.24 34.07 -12.89
C THR A 2 -4.28 32.84 -11.99
N PRO A 3 -3.15 32.18 -11.66
CA PRO A 3 -3.17 31.08 -10.74
C PRO A 3 -3.57 31.58 -9.34
N CYS A 4 -4.48 30.86 -8.69
CA CYS A 4 -4.81 31.09 -7.29
C CYS A 4 -3.55 30.93 -6.44
N PRO A 5 -3.32 31.78 -5.42
CA PRO A 5 -2.17 31.65 -4.52
C PRO A 5 -2.27 30.33 -3.75
N GLY A 6 -1.16 29.61 -3.72
CA GLY A 6 -1.05 28.26 -3.16
C GLY A 6 -1.51 28.19 -1.70
N THR A 7 -2.73 27.75 -1.53
CA THR A 7 -3.17 27.16 -0.27
C THR A 7 -2.56 25.76 -0.22
N THR A 8 -1.59 25.53 0.64
CA THR A 8 -1.14 24.18 0.96
C THR A 8 -2.37 23.48 1.54
N VAL A 9 -2.90 22.51 0.80
CA VAL A 9 -4.06 21.73 1.25
C VAL A 9 -3.62 20.99 2.52
N ASP A 10 -4.34 21.20 3.62
CA ASP A 10 -4.16 20.42 4.84
C ASP A 10 -4.58 18.95 4.58
N ALA A 11 -3.64 18.15 4.10
CA ALA A 11 -3.91 16.76 3.75
C ALA A 11 -4.42 15.96 4.97
N ALA A 12 -3.89 16.23 6.17
CA ALA A 12 -4.33 15.55 7.38
C ALA A 12 -5.76 15.92 7.79
N GLY A 13 -6.12 17.20 7.67
CA GLY A 13 -7.49 17.67 7.87
C GLY A 13 -8.45 17.11 6.84
N PHE A 14 -8.04 17.10 5.55
CA PHE A 14 -8.83 16.50 4.47
C PHE A 14 -9.10 15.01 4.70
N ILE A 15 -8.07 14.22 5.05
CA ILE A 15 -8.21 12.78 5.32
C ILE A 15 -9.23 12.57 6.44
N ARG A 16 -9.07 13.24 7.59
CA ARG A 16 -10.00 13.07 8.74
C ARG A 16 -11.43 13.49 8.43
N ALA A 17 -11.62 14.47 7.53
CA ALA A 17 -12.95 14.94 7.15
C ALA A 17 -13.67 14.01 6.15
N ASN A 18 -12.91 13.18 5.41
CA ASN A 18 -13.44 12.37 4.31
C ASN A 18 -13.23 10.86 4.52
N THR A 19 -12.79 10.43 5.69
CA THR A 19 -12.60 9.02 6.02
C THR A 19 -13.04 8.74 7.45
N GLU A 20 -13.21 7.46 7.77
CA GLU A 20 -13.53 6.97 9.10
C GLU A 20 -12.47 5.97 9.57
N ILE A 21 -12.38 5.77 10.89
CA ILE A 21 -11.51 4.73 11.45
C ILE A 21 -12.19 3.39 11.26
N ALA A 22 -11.56 2.54 10.44
CA ALA A 22 -12.05 1.19 10.16
C ALA A 22 -10.95 0.15 10.33
N HIS A 23 -11.34 -1.11 10.32
CA HIS A 23 -10.45 -2.26 10.42
C HIS A 23 -10.47 -3.04 9.10
N PRO A 24 -9.31 -3.24 8.44
CA PRO A 24 -9.24 -4.09 7.26
C PRO A 24 -9.69 -5.51 7.60
N PRO A 25 -10.59 -6.13 6.82
CA PRO A 25 -11.13 -7.45 7.13
C PRO A 25 -10.08 -8.53 7.37
N ALA A 26 -8.99 -8.54 6.60
CA ALA A 26 -7.91 -9.52 6.78
C ALA A 26 -6.95 -9.17 7.95
N CYS A 27 -6.98 -7.92 8.44
CA CYS A 27 -6.09 -7.44 9.49
C CYS A 27 -6.86 -6.65 10.57
N PRO A 28 -7.82 -7.27 11.28
CA PRO A 28 -8.69 -6.57 12.24
C PRO A 28 -7.92 -5.98 13.44
N GLU A 29 -6.67 -6.37 13.65
CA GLU A 29 -5.78 -5.80 14.66
C GLU A 29 -5.24 -4.41 14.27
N ILE A 30 -5.34 -4.00 13.00
CA ILE A 30 -4.87 -2.72 12.48
C ILE A 30 -6.05 -1.78 12.32
N ARG A 31 -5.86 -0.52 12.66
CA ARG A 31 -6.83 0.56 12.47
C ARG A 31 -6.33 1.52 11.41
N LEU A 32 -7.19 1.88 10.46
CA LEU A 32 -6.84 2.79 9.37
C LEU A 32 -7.92 3.85 9.20
N TRP A 33 -7.53 5.06 8.80
CA TRP A 33 -8.42 6.04 8.20
C TRP A 33 -8.75 5.57 6.79
N MET A 34 -10.00 5.17 6.55
CA MET A 34 -10.45 4.59 5.29
C MET A 34 -11.76 5.25 4.83
N ALA A 35 -11.93 5.35 3.53
CA ALA A 35 -13.23 5.68 2.96
C ALA A 35 -14.19 4.49 3.14
N THR A 36 -15.44 4.81 3.44
CA THR A 36 -16.55 3.85 3.55
C THR A 36 -17.66 4.30 2.61
N GLU A 37 -18.65 3.43 2.35
CA GLU A 37 -19.83 3.74 1.51
C GLU A 37 -20.59 5.00 1.97
N VAL A 38 -20.43 5.40 3.23
CA VAL A 38 -21.08 6.59 3.79
C VAL A 38 -20.21 7.85 3.77
N THR A 39 -18.97 7.76 3.28
CA THR A 39 -18.09 8.93 3.21
C THR A 39 -18.23 9.66 1.86
N PRO A 40 -18.15 11.00 1.84
CA PRO A 40 -18.21 11.75 0.58
C PRO A 40 -17.13 11.37 -0.43
N LEU A 41 -15.99 10.87 0.05
CA LEU A 41 -14.88 10.46 -0.80
C LEU A 41 -15.22 9.21 -1.63
N TRP A 42 -16.04 8.30 -1.08
CA TRP A 42 -16.55 7.14 -1.80
C TRP A 42 -17.44 7.53 -2.98
N GLU A 43 -18.29 8.56 -2.78
CA GLU A 43 -19.20 9.08 -3.80
C GLU A 43 -18.52 10.02 -4.79
N ALA A 44 -17.28 10.44 -4.50
CA ALA A 44 -16.54 11.35 -5.36
C ALA A 44 -16.23 10.68 -6.70
N THR A 45 -16.74 11.25 -7.78
CA THR A 45 -16.40 10.80 -9.14
C THR A 45 -15.02 11.32 -9.55
N GLU A 46 -14.36 10.64 -10.50
CA GLU A 46 -13.10 11.11 -11.09
C GLU A 46 -13.19 12.57 -11.54
N ALA A 47 -14.30 12.95 -12.21
CA ALA A 47 -14.51 14.33 -12.63
C ALA A 47 -14.56 15.33 -11.47
N THR A 48 -15.08 14.94 -10.31
CA THR A 48 -15.10 15.77 -9.11
C THR A 48 -13.69 15.94 -8.55
N LEU A 49 -12.91 14.89 -8.52
CA LEU A 49 -11.52 14.89 -8.05
C LEU A 49 -10.63 15.69 -9.01
N GLU A 50 -10.80 15.53 -10.32
CA GLU A 50 -10.12 16.32 -11.35
C GLU A 50 -10.42 17.82 -11.23
N CYS A 51 -11.69 18.21 -11.01
CA CYS A 51 -12.06 19.60 -10.77
C CYS A 51 -11.37 20.19 -9.52
N ALA A 52 -11.12 19.35 -8.50
CA ALA A 52 -10.38 19.72 -7.30
C ALA A 52 -8.86 19.59 -7.44
N ASN A 53 -8.38 19.13 -8.61
CA ASN A 53 -6.96 18.79 -8.89
C ASN A 53 -6.38 17.79 -7.87
N LEU A 54 -7.18 16.82 -7.46
CA LEU A 54 -6.80 15.74 -6.58
C LEU A 54 -6.60 14.45 -7.38
N PRO A 55 -5.54 13.67 -7.09
CA PRO A 55 -5.37 12.34 -7.68
C PRO A 55 -6.46 11.39 -7.16
N PRO A 56 -6.73 10.26 -7.87
CA PRO A 56 -7.62 9.23 -7.36
C PRO A 56 -7.18 8.77 -5.98
N PRO A 57 -8.09 8.70 -4.98
CA PRO A 57 -7.73 8.49 -3.59
C PRO A 57 -7.47 7.00 -3.27
N TYR A 58 -6.53 6.36 -3.98
CA TYR A 58 -6.17 4.96 -3.76
C TYR A 58 -5.75 4.67 -2.31
N TRP A 59 -5.15 5.66 -1.64
CA TRP A 59 -4.75 5.60 -0.24
C TRP A 59 -5.91 5.46 0.75
N ALA A 60 -7.12 5.86 0.33
CA ALA A 60 -8.30 5.78 1.19
C ALA A 60 -8.88 4.37 1.31
N PHE A 61 -8.34 3.41 0.58
CA PHE A 61 -8.80 2.02 0.56
C PHE A 61 -7.67 1.07 0.93
N CYS A 62 -8.01 0.03 1.70
CA CYS A 62 -7.06 -1.04 1.99
C CYS A 62 -7.27 -2.18 0.97
N TRP A 63 -6.56 -2.10 -0.15
CA TRP A 63 -6.68 -3.04 -1.27
C TRP A 63 -6.34 -4.47 -0.87
N ALA A 64 -6.86 -5.43 -1.62
CA ALA A 64 -6.79 -6.85 -1.28
C ALA A 64 -5.34 -7.37 -1.19
N GLY A 65 -4.44 -6.94 -2.08
CA GLY A 65 -3.02 -7.32 -2.03
C GLY A 65 -2.30 -6.75 -0.82
N GLY A 66 -2.57 -5.48 -0.48
CA GLY A 66 -2.04 -4.85 0.74
C GLY A 66 -2.48 -5.59 2.00
N GLN A 67 -3.78 -5.95 2.09
CA GLN A 67 -4.30 -6.74 3.20
C GLN A 67 -3.65 -8.13 3.31
N ALA A 68 -3.48 -8.82 2.19
CA ALA A 68 -2.86 -10.15 2.16
C ALA A 68 -1.39 -10.10 2.60
N LEU A 69 -0.62 -9.09 2.16
CA LEU A 69 0.77 -8.89 2.62
C LEU A 69 0.83 -8.61 4.11
N ALA A 70 0.01 -7.67 4.59
CA ALA A 70 -0.05 -7.35 6.02
C ALA A 70 -0.40 -8.59 6.85
N ARG A 71 -1.39 -9.37 6.43
CA ARG A 71 -1.75 -10.64 7.09
C ARG A 71 -0.61 -11.64 7.06
N HIS A 72 0.11 -11.75 5.93
CA HIS A 72 1.25 -12.65 5.80
C HIS A 72 2.38 -12.28 6.77
N VAL A 73 2.71 -11.00 6.88
CA VAL A 73 3.71 -10.48 7.83
C VAL A 73 3.29 -10.73 9.27
N LEU A 74 2.04 -10.45 9.64
CA LEU A 74 1.52 -10.67 10.99
C LEU A 74 1.52 -12.16 11.39
N ASN A 75 1.22 -13.05 10.43
CA ASN A 75 1.26 -14.49 10.64
C ASN A 75 2.69 -15.05 10.68
N THR A 76 3.66 -14.32 10.14
CA THR A 76 5.06 -14.75 10.02
C THR A 76 5.99 -13.65 10.52
N PRO A 77 6.00 -13.33 11.83
CA PRO A 77 6.78 -12.20 12.38
C PRO A 77 8.27 -12.25 12.05
N ALA A 78 8.84 -13.44 11.84
CA ALA A 78 10.23 -13.61 11.41
C ALA A 78 10.56 -12.93 10.06
N LEU A 79 9.56 -12.61 9.24
CA LEU A 79 9.74 -11.81 8.02
C LEU A 79 10.17 -10.38 8.33
N ALA A 80 9.66 -9.79 9.42
CA ALA A 80 9.90 -8.39 9.77
C ALA A 80 10.86 -8.23 10.95
N SER A 81 10.85 -9.14 11.91
CA SER A 81 11.57 -8.99 13.17
C SER A 81 13.07 -8.75 12.98
N GLY A 82 13.54 -7.61 13.51
CA GLY A 82 14.93 -7.17 13.45
C GLY A 82 15.39 -6.71 12.06
N LYS A 83 14.50 -6.57 11.08
CA LYS A 83 14.81 -6.26 9.69
C LYS A 83 14.43 -4.84 9.29
N ARG A 84 15.06 -4.33 8.25
CA ARG A 84 14.66 -3.12 7.54
C ARG A 84 13.62 -3.52 6.50
N VAL A 85 12.40 -3.05 6.66
CA VAL A 85 11.26 -3.40 5.79
C VAL A 85 10.81 -2.16 5.04
N LEU A 86 10.63 -2.30 3.73
CA LEU A 86 9.99 -1.32 2.86
C LEU A 86 8.60 -1.81 2.48
N ASP A 87 7.60 -0.98 2.66
CA ASP A 87 6.28 -1.07 2.03
C ASP A 87 6.30 -0.14 0.82
N PHE A 88 6.36 -0.70 -0.38
CA PHE A 88 6.49 0.04 -1.64
C PHE A 88 5.14 0.26 -2.28
N ALA A 89 4.86 1.48 -2.73
CA ALA A 89 3.55 1.94 -3.19
C ALA A 89 2.49 1.63 -2.12
N ALA A 90 2.77 2.11 -0.90
CA ALA A 90 2.18 1.65 0.34
C ALA A 90 0.70 2.01 0.52
N GLY A 91 0.17 2.97 -0.26
CA GLY A 91 -1.21 3.45 -0.20
C GLY A 91 -1.60 3.90 1.21
N CYS A 92 -2.38 3.09 1.93
CA CYS A 92 -2.76 3.36 3.32
C CYS A 92 -1.67 2.99 4.36
N GLY A 93 -0.56 2.36 3.95
CA GLY A 93 0.55 1.96 4.81
C GLY A 93 0.33 0.70 5.64
N VAL A 94 -0.64 -0.13 5.28
CA VAL A 94 -1.00 -1.33 6.06
C VAL A 94 0.16 -2.31 6.18
N GLY A 95 0.97 -2.47 5.13
CA GLY A 95 2.14 -3.36 5.11
C GLY A 95 3.24 -2.86 6.06
N ALA A 96 3.57 -1.56 6.02
CA ALA A 96 4.54 -0.96 6.93
C ALA A 96 4.09 -1.03 8.40
N ILE A 97 2.81 -0.80 8.67
CA ILE A 97 2.23 -0.92 10.02
C ILE A 97 2.33 -2.38 10.49
N ALA A 98 2.00 -3.35 9.64
CA ALA A 98 2.15 -4.77 9.97
C ALA A 98 3.62 -5.14 10.26
N ALA A 99 4.56 -4.63 9.47
CA ALA A 99 5.99 -4.84 9.69
C ALA A 99 6.47 -4.24 11.01
N ALA A 100 6.06 -3.01 11.33
CA ALA A 100 6.40 -2.36 12.60
C ALA A 100 5.82 -3.12 13.80
N ARG A 101 4.59 -3.63 13.72
CA ARG A 101 4.00 -4.51 14.72
C ARG A 101 4.72 -5.85 14.83
N GLY A 102 5.29 -6.33 13.73
CA GLY A 102 6.14 -7.53 13.65
C GLY A 102 7.58 -7.30 14.12
N TRP A 103 7.85 -6.19 14.83
CA TRP A 103 9.16 -5.85 15.41
C TRP A 103 10.24 -5.60 14.36
N ALA A 104 9.89 -5.00 13.22
CA ALA A 104 10.90 -4.51 12.28
C ALA A 104 11.88 -3.56 12.99
N ALA A 105 13.17 -3.67 12.68
CA ALA A 105 14.17 -2.72 13.16
C ALA A 105 13.92 -1.32 12.57
N ARG A 106 13.38 -1.28 11.35
CA ARG A 106 12.94 -0.06 10.65
C ARG A 106 11.83 -0.44 9.68
N ALA A 107 10.70 0.26 9.76
CA ALA A 107 9.61 0.17 8.79
C ALA A 107 9.56 1.47 7.99
N GLU A 108 9.74 1.37 6.68
CA GLU A 108 9.62 2.48 5.73
C GLU A 108 8.42 2.24 4.83
N ALA A 109 7.71 3.30 4.46
CA ALA A 109 6.61 3.28 3.50
C ALA A 109 6.88 4.31 2.42
N ALA A 110 6.96 3.88 1.17
CA ALA A 110 7.20 4.77 0.03
C ALA A 110 5.93 5.00 -0.78
N GLU A 111 5.68 6.26 -1.05
CA GLU A 111 4.55 6.74 -1.85
C GLU A 111 4.90 8.00 -2.62
N ILE A 112 4.32 8.14 -3.81
CA ILE A 112 4.49 9.35 -4.64
C ILE A 112 3.40 10.38 -4.39
N ASP A 113 2.24 9.96 -3.88
CA ASP A 113 1.11 10.83 -3.57
C ASP A 113 1.27 11.46 -2.18
N PRO A 114 1.32 12.80 -2.04
CA PRO A 114 1.40 13.47 -0.75
C PRO A 114 0.23 13.18 0.19
N PHE A 115 -0.98 12.90 -0.33
CA PHE A 115 -2.12 12.50 0.49
C PHE A 115 -1.93 11.09 1.05
N ALA A 116 -1.43 10.16 0.23
CA ALA A 116 -1.06 8.83 0.71
C ALA A 116 0.03 8.91 1.78
N ALA A 117 1.07 9.72 1.57
CA ALA A 117 2.12 9.93 2.57
C ALA A 117 1.55 10.48 3.91
N ALA A 118 0.61 11.42 3.85
CA ALA A 118 -0.07 11.94 5.04
C ALA A 118 -0.96 10.85 5.70
N ALA A 119 -1.68 10.05 4.90
CA ALA A 119 -2.52 8.95 5.40
C ALA A 119 -1.68 7.89 6.13
N ILE A 120 -0.53 7.50 5.58
CA ILE A 120 0.42 6.58 6.22
C ILE A 120 0.83 7.11 7.60
N GLY A 121 1.21 8.38 7.69
CA GLY A 121 1.59 9.01 8.95
C GLY A 121 0.46 8.98 10.00
N LEU A 122 -0.76 9.32 9.59
CA LEU A 122 -1.95 9.25 10.43
C LEU A 122 -2.26 7.82 10.89
N ASN A 123 -2.17 6.86 9.98
CA ASN A 123 -2.43 5.46 10.25
C ASN A 123 -1.37 4.85 11.18
N ALA A 124 -0.10 5.17 10.98
CA ALA A 124 0.99 4.76 11.88
C ALA A 124 0.77 5.30 13.30
N ALA A 125 0.45 6.59 13.43
CA ALA A 125 0.14 7.22 14.72
C ALA A 125 -1.08 6.59 15.40
N LEU A 126 -2.15 6.29 14.63
CA LEU A 126 -3.36 5.62 15.12
C LEU A 126 -3.07 4.23 15.72
N ASN A 127 -2.07 3.53 15.18
CA ASN A 127 -1.64 2.21 15.65
C ASN A 127 -0.50 2.27 16.68
N GLY A 128 0.03 3.45 16.99
CA GLY A 128 1.11 3.64 17.96
C GLY A 128 2.43 2.99 17.51
N VAL A 129 2.70 2.92 16.21
CA VAL A 129 3.91 2.32 15.65
C VAL A 129 4.76 3.32 14.88
N PRO A 130 6.10 3.22 14.90
CA PRO A 130 6.97 4.06 14.09
C PRO A 130 6.99 3.55 12.65
N VAL A 131 6.66 4.44 11.69
CA VAL A 131 6.83 4.22 10.26
C VAL A 131 7.48 5.46 9.67
N GLU A 132 8.56 5.29 8.93
CA GLU A 132 9.20 6.37 8.18
C GLU A 132 8.55 6.48 6.80
N VAL A 133 8.05 7.65 6.47
CA VAL A 133 7.36 7.90 5.21
C VAL A 133 8.33 8.53 4.21
N LEU A 134 8.45 7.93 3.04
CA LEU A 134 9.23 8.40 1.90
C LEU A 134 8.26 8.89 0.83
N CYS A 135 8.06 10.21 0.75
CA CYS A 135 7.17 10.80 -0.27
C CYS A 135 7.98 11.15 -1.53
N ASP A 136 8.37 10.12 -2.28
CA ASP A 136 9.20 10.26 -3.48
C ASP A 136 9.10 9.00 -4.35
N ASP A 137 9.44 9.12 -5.65
CA ASP A 137 9.68 7.96 -6.50
C ASP A 137 11.08 7.38 -6.21
N ILE A 138 11.09 6.24 -5.55
CA ILE A 138 12.33 5.56 -5.14
C ILE A 138 12.72 4.44 -6.11
N VAL A 139 12.01 4.28 -7.24
CA VAL A 139 12.37 3.27 -8.24
C VAL A 139 13.77 3.55 -8.79
N GLY A 140 14.64 2.54 -8.74
CA GLY A 140 16.04 2.67 -9.12
C GLY A 140 16.99 2.88 -7.95
N ALA A 141 16.51 3.18 -6.74
CA ALA A 141 17.35 3.26 -5.55
C ALA A 141 18.10 1.95 -5.28
N GLU A 142 19.30 2.07 -4.71
CA GLU A 142 20.10 0.92 -4.27
C GLU A 142 19.39 0.16 -3.14
N CYS A 143 19.62 -1.16 -3.11
CA CYS A 143 19.02 -2.03 -2.11
C CYS A 143 19.61 -1.75 -0.73
N ARG A 144 18.77 -1.30 0.19
CA ARG A 144 19.11 -1.08 1.61
C ARG A 144 18.13 -1.78 2.57
N TRP A 145 17.15 -2.47 2.03
CA TRP A 145 16.12 -3.19 2.76
C TRP A 145 16.39 -4.69 2.78
N ASP A 146 16.02 -5.32 3.86
CA ASP A 146 16.09 -6.78 4.02
C ASP A 146 14.82 -7.45 3.47
N VAL A 147 13.68 -6.72 3.57
CA VAL A 147 12.37 -7.14 3.05
C VAL A 147 11.70 -5.98 2.32
N VAL A 148 11.09 -6.28 1.18
CA VAL A 148 10.27 -5.33 0.40
C VAL A 148 8.91 -5.95 0.17
N LEU A 149 7.86 -5.19 0.50
CA LEU A 149 6.46 -5.53 0.31
C LEU A 149 5.91 -4.70 -0.86
N ALA A 150 5.18 -5.30 -1.79
CA ALA A 150 4.56 -4.62 -2.93
C ALA A 150 3.16 -5.21 -3.18
N GLY A 151 2.13 -4.55 -2.67
CA GLY A 151 0.73 -4.98 -2.79
C GLY A 151 0.00 -4.26 -3.91
N ASP A 152 -0.76 -4.99 -4.75
CA ASP A 152 -1.61 -4.44 -5.82
C ASP A 152 -0.90 -3.53 -6.84
N VAL A 153 0.39 -3.74 -7.09
CA VAL A 153 1.21 -2.86 -7.95
C VAL A 153 1.15 -3.20 -9.44
N CYS A 154 0.36 -4.21 -9.85
CA CYS A 154 0.29 -4.69 -11.24
C CYS A 154 -1.04 -4.36 -11.93
N TYR A 155 -1.72 -3.28 -11.54
CA TYR A 155 -3.02 -2.88 -12.11
C TYR A 155 -2.89 -2.10 -13.42
N GLU A 156 -1.75 -1.48 -13.70
CA GLU A 156 -1.45 -0.74 -14.92
C GLU A 156 -0.15 -1.20 -15.58
N ARG A 157 -0.14 -1.25 -16.92
CA ARG A 157 1.04 -1.66 -17.68
C ARG A 157 2.23 -0.73 -17.46
N PRO A 158 2.11 0.61 -17.59
CA PRO A 158 3.26 1.51 -17.42
C PRO A 158 3.90 1.37 -16.03
N MET A 159 3.09 1.28 -14.99
CA MET A 159 3.58 1.07 -13.63
C MET A 159 4.33 -0.25 -13.52
N THR A 160 3.74 -1.35 -13.97
CA THR A 160 4.38 -2.68 -13.89
C THR A 160 5.71 -2.70 -14.67
N GLU A 161 5.75 -2.14 -15.89
CA GLU A 161 6.98 -2.07 -16.70
C GLU A 161 8.09 -1.23 -16.04
N HIS A 162 7.69 -0.18 -15.30
CA HIS A 162 8.61 0.67 -14.56
C HIS A 162 9.19 0.00 -13.31
N ILE A 163 8.36 -0.62 -12.50
CA ILE A 163 8.78 -1.16 -11.18
C ILE A 163 9.38 -2.56 -11.26
N TRP A 164 8.90 -3.41 -12.18
CA TRP A 164 9.28 -4.84 -12.23
C TRP A 164 10.79 -5.09 -12.35
N PRO A 165 11.54 -4.40 -13.24
CA PRO A 165 12.98 -4.58 -13.33
C PRO A 165 13.71 -4.18 -12.03
N TRP A 166 13.21 -3.15 -11.33
CA TRP A 166 13.78 -2.71 -10.08
C TRP A 166 13.54 -3.69 -8.93
N LEU A 167 12.32 -4.19 -8.76
CA LEU A 167 11.99 -5.20 -7.75
C LEU A 167 12.83 -6.48 -7.93
N ARG A 168 13.06 -6.90 -9.17
CA ARG A 168 13.95 -8.02 -9.48
C ARG A 168 15.42 -7.73 -9.11
N ARG A 169 15.90 -6.52 -9.34
CA ARG A 169 17.26 -6.11 -8.90
C ARG A 169 17.38 -6.16 -7.38
N LEU A 170 16.37 -5.72 -6.64
CA LEU A 170 16.36 -5.83 -5.17
C LEU A 170 16.43 -7.28 -4.71
N ALA A 171 15.66 -8.17 -5.34
CA ALA A 171 15.69 -9.60 -5.04
C ALA A 171 17.06 -10.22 -5.37
N ALA A 172 17.67 -9.86 -6.51
CA ALA A 172 19.02 -10.31 -6.89
C ALA A 172 20.11 -9.77 -5.94
N ALA A 173 19.90 -8.59 -5.34
CA ALA A 173 20.78 -8.03 -4.31
C ALA A 173 20.61 -8.67 -2.92
N GLY A 174 19.71 -9.64 -2.78
CA GLY A 174 19.52 -10.43 -1.56
C GLY A 174 18.33 -10.03 -0.68
N ALA A 175 17.56 -9.01 -1.05
CA ALA A 175 16.32 -8.68 -0.35
C ALA A 175 15.25 -9.78 -0.55
N THR A 176 14.47 -10.04 0.48
CA THR A 176 13.22 -10.80 0.33
C THR A 176 12.15 -9.88 -0.23
N VAL A 177 11.85 -9.99 -1.52
CA VAL A 177 10.82 -9.17 -2.17
C VAL A 177 9.54 -10.00 -2.27
N LEU A 178 8.47 -9.52 -1.61
CA LEU A 178 7.15 -10.12 -1.60
C LEU A 178 6.17 -9.22 -2.36
N MET A 179 5.46 -9.82 -3.31
CA MET A 179 4.39 -9.17 -4.05
C MET A 179 3.07 -9.89 -3.76
N ALA A 180 1.99 -9.16 -3.51
CA ALA A 180 0.67 -9.75 -3.41
C ALA A 180 -0.26 -9.18 -4.48
N ASP A 181 -0.99 -10.08 -5.15
CA ASP A 181 -1.82 -9.72 -6.29
C ASP A 181 -3.03 -10.66 -6.40
N PRO A 182 -4.23 -10.15 -6.66
CA PRO A 182 -5.43 -10.95 -6.87
C PRO A 182 -5.56 -11.52 -8.30
N GLY A 183 -4.50 -11.45 -9.12
CA GLY A 183 -4.52 -11.88 -10.51
C GLY A 183 -4.84 -10.74 -11.48
N ARG A 184 -4.30 -9.54 -11.24
CA ARG A 184 -4.50 -8.39 -12.11
C ARG A 184 -3.85 -8.59 -13.49
N ALA A 185 -4.35 -7.84 -14.48
CA ALA A 185 -4.05 -8.07 -15.91
C ALA A 185 -2.55 -7.99 -16.26
N TYR A 186 -1.78 -7.24 -15.50
CA TYR A 186 -0.35 -7.01 -15.79
C TYR A 186 0.59 -7.72 -14.82
N LEU A 187 0.08 -8.67 -14.03
CA LEU A 187 0.92 -9.51 -13.18
C LEU A 187 1.96 -10.25 -14.03
N PRO A 188 3.27 -10.17 -13.71
CA PRO A 188 4.31 -10.86 -14.45
C PRO A 188 4.09 -12.38 -14.47
N LYS A 189 4.28 -12.99 -15.64
CA LYS A 189 4.07 -14.44 -15.82
C LYS A 189 5.26 -15.31 -15.37
N HIS A 190 6.40 -14.69 -15.11
CA HIS A 190 7.64 -15.38 -14.75
C HIS A 190 8.37 -14.63 -13.63
N GLY A 191 9.24 -15.34 -12.90
CA GLY A 191 10.01 -14.75 -11.82
C GLY A 191 9.23 -14.61 -10.51
N LEU A 192 8.10 -15.29 -10.39
CA LEU A 192 7.25 -15.32 -9.21
C LEU A 192 7.14 -16.75 -8.66
N LEU A 193 7.38 -16.91 -7.36
CA LEU A 193 7.17 -18.14 -6.60
C LEU A 193 6.05 -17.89 -5.60
N GLU A 194 4.91 -18.53 -5.75
CA GLU A 194 3.82 -18.43 -4.76
C GLU A 194 4.26 -19.04 -3.43
N VAL A 195 4.15 -18.26 -2.35
CA VAL A 195 4.56 -18.66 -0.99
C VAL A 195 3.38 -18.74 -0.02
N ALA A 196 2.28 -18.04 -0.33
CA ALA A 196 1.05 -18.09 0.45
C ALA A 196 -0.15 -17.65 -0.41
N ARG A 197 -1.36 -17.94 0.07
CA ARG A 197 -2.62 -17.48 -0.52
C ARG A 197 -3.61 -17.14 0.58
N TYR A 198 -4.35 -16.07 0.37
CA TYR A 198 -5.34 -15.57 1.32
C TYR A 198 -6.65 -15.26 0.61
N THR A 199 -7.77 -15.62 1.23
CA THR A 199 -9.08 -15.11 0.85
C THR A 199 -9.32 -13.81 1.61
N VAL A 200 -9.43 -12.70 0.88
CA VAL A 200 -9.64 -11.36 1.43
C VAL A 200 -11.08 -10.93 1.16
N ALA A 201 -11.81 -10.56 2.19
CA ALA A 201 -13.13 -9.96 2.02
C ALA A 201 -12.98 -8.55 1.41
N THR A 202 -13.79 -8.26 0.42
CA THR A 202 -13.83 -7.00 -0.34
C THR A 202 -15.27 -6.53 -0.45
N SER A 203 -15.51 -5.36 -1.06
CA SER A 203 -16.86 -4.91 -1.40
C SER A 203 -17.10 -4.97 -2.90
N LEU A 204 -18.35 -5.14 -3.31
CA LEU A 204 -18.75 -5.15 -4.72
C LEU A 204 -18.39 -3.84 -5.41
N GLU A 205 -18.47 -2.74 -4.69
CA GLU A 205 -18.21 -1.39 -5.20
C GLU A 205 -16.71 -1.17 -5.45
N LEU A 206 -15.85 -1.80 -4.66
CA LEU A 206 -14.40 -1.60 -4.74
C LEU A 206 -13.71 -2.61 -5.68
N GLU A 207 -14.16 -3.87 -5.68
CA GLU A 207 -13.46 -4.97 -6.35
C GLU A 207 -14.38 -5.85 -7.23
N ASP A 208 -15.62 -5.42 -7.52
CA ASP A 208 -16.62 -6.17 -8.28
C ASP A 208 -16.95 -7.58 -7.73
N CYS A 209 -16.54 -7.87 -6.49
CA CYS A 209 -16.81 -9.12 -5.80
C CYS A 209 -16.69 -8.96 -4.28
N THR A 210 -17.31 -9.87 -3.53
CA THR A 210 -17.29 -9.83 -2.06
C THR A 210 -16.08 -10.50 -1.44
N GLN A 211 -15.31 -11.23 -2.23
CA GLN A 211 -14.07 -11.90 -1.80
C GLN A 211 -13.09 -11.98 -2.97
N ARG A 212 -11.81 -11.83 -2.69
CA ARG A 212 -10.71 -12.04 -3.61
C ARG A 212 -9.74 -13.09 -3.08
N GLU A 213 -9.37 -14.04 -3.95
CA GLU A 213 -8.21 -14.88 -3.73
C GLU A 213 -6.96 -14.09 -4.10
N VAL A 214 -6.09 -13.88 -3.12
CA VAL A 214 -4.85 -13.12 -3.29
C VAL A 214 -3.67 -14.04 -3.05
N ALA A 215 -2.83 -14.19 -4.07
CA ALA A 215 -1.58 -14.91 -3.93
C ALA A 215 -0.46 -13.98 -3.47
N VAL A 216 0.34 -14.44 -2.52
CA VAL A 216 1.59 -13.80 -2.12
C VAL A 216 2.72 -14.51 -2.83
N TYR A 217 3.48 -13.76 -3.60
CA TYR A 217 4.61 -14.26 -4.37
C TYR A 217 5.92 -13.75 -3.78
N ARG A 218 6.93 -14.60 -3.76
CA ARG A 218 8.32 -14.19 -3.64
C ARG A 218 8.88 -13.95 -5.03
N ILE A 219 9.47 -12.79 -5.26
CA ILE A 219 10.19 -12.51 -6.52
C ILE A 219 11.51 -13.28 -6.49
N VAL A 220 11.75 -14.05 -7.56
CA VAL A 220 13.01 -14.79 -7.76
C VAL A 220 13.80 -14.12 -8.88
N GLY A 221 15.10 -13.99 -8.66
CA GLY A 221 16.04 -13.32 -9.57
C GLY A 221 16.23 -14.03 -10.91
#